data_6d615a73a3e542fb61b97cce9f394700
#
_entry.id   6d615a73a3e542fb61b97cce9f394700
#
_cell.length_a   1.000
_cell.length_b   1.000
_cell.length_c   1.000
_cell.angle_alpha   90.00
_cell.angle_beta   90.00
_cell.angle_gamma   90.00
#
_symmetry.space_group_name_H-M   'P 1'
#
loop_
_entity.id
_entity.type
_entity.pdbx_description
1 polymer ?
#
loop_
_entity_poly.entity_id
_entity_poly.type
_entity_poly.pdbx_seq_one_letter_code
_entity_poly.pdbx_strand_id
1 'polypeptide(L)'
;MASHGAPKTRLVPKSSLNRALNALGDRWSLLIVQEAFLGATRFEEFHERLGGARSTLSSRLQALERHNILEKRPHKDEGARMAYHLTPRGLDLFDSMILMWGWGVRWGVAGRRAPTVFVHSICGKPMLPEVRCSACGEPMTLHSCSFVPGPGQGMEKLPVQRMHRKRQATDGASTFELVDLLGDRWTGLVVSVQYFGIHRFDEMQNLLGIASNILTDRLRTLENAGILERRLYEITPPRYEYWLTKKGLDLYPHALTMLNWAETWLKDKAGPPVRIRHKCGAALASEVDCSFCKGRLKMADVLLKPGKGHTIA
;
A
#
# COMPACT_ATOMS: atom_id res chain seq x y z
N MET A 1 14.05 -29.45 -26.69
CA MET A 1 14.82 -28.60 -25.77
C MET A 1 14.30 -27.18 -25.89
N ALA A 2 13.46 -26.77 -24.97
CA ALA A 2 12.90 -25.40 -24.98
C ALA A 2 13.90 -24.46 -24.27
N SER A 3 14.47 -23.52 -25.02
CA SER A 3 15.35 -22.49 -24.50
C SER A 3 14.57 -21.62 -23.53
N HIS A 4 14.89 -21.72 -22.25
CA HIS A 4 14.42 -20.76 -21.26
C HIS A 4 15.11 -19.42 -21.54
N GLY A 5 14.44 -18.58 -22.31
CA GLY A 5 14.91 -17.21 -22.56
C GLY A 5 15.09 -16.48 -21.23
N ALA A 6 16.26 -15.84 -21.07
CA ALA A 6 16.56 -14.99 -19.92
C ALA A 6 15.43 -13.99 -19.65
N PRO A 7 15.09 -13.70 -18.40
CA PRO A 7 14.01 -12.76 -18.08
C PRO A 7 14.32 -11.41 -18.73
N LYS A 8 13.40 -10.91 -19.55
CA LYS A 8 13.51 -9.60 -20.18
C LYS A 8 13.53 -8.56 -19.06
N THR A 9 14.63 -7.84 -18.89
CA THR A 9 14.73 -6.71 -17.97
C THR A 9 14.31 -5.43 -18.68
N ARG A 10 13.51 -4.60 -18.01
CA ARG A 10 13.17 -3.26 -18.50
C ARG A 10 13.85 -2.20 -17.63
N LEU A 11 14.21 -1.09 -18.27
CA LEU A 11 14.77 0.07 -17.60
C LEU A 11 13.61 1.00 -17.21
N VAL A 12 13.47 1.32 -15.93
CA VAL A 12 12.43 2.19 -15.39
C VAL A 12 13.04 3.21 -14.42
N PRO A 13 12.41 4.38 -14.21
CA PRO A 13 12.87 5.30 -13.19
C PRO A 13 12.91 4.68 -11.80
N LYS A 14 13.96 4.97 -11.05
CA LYS A 14 14.07 4.56 -9.64
C LYS A 14 12.92 5.15 -8.84
N SER A 15 12.30 4.36 -7.98
CA SER A 15 11.19 4.77 -7.14
C SER A 15 11.22 4.04 -5.81
N SER A 16 11.25 4.79 -4.71
CA SER A 16 11.19 4.23 -3.36
C SER A 16 9.85 3.55 -3.10
N LEU A 17 8.75 4.12 -3.61
CA LEU A 17 7.44 3.49 -3.53
C LEU A 17 7.41 2.17 -4.30
N ASN A 18 8.06 2.08 -5.47
CA ASN A 18 8.18 0.83 -6.20
C ASN A 18 8.93 -0.24 -5.38
N ARG A 19 9.95 0.14 -4.62
CA ARG A 19 10.65 -0.78 -3.69
C ARG A 19 9.71 -1.28 -2.58
N ALA A 20 8.90 -0.39 -1.99
CA ALA A 20 7.89 -0.77 -1.00
C ALA A 20 6.86 -1.74 -1.58
N LEU A 21 6.34 -1.42 -2.76
CA LEU A 21 5.37 -2.27 -3.45
C LEU A 21 5.96 -3.62 -3.90
N ASN A 22 7.28 -3.72 -4.14
CA ASN A 22 7.93 -5.01 -4.38
C ASN A 22 8.01 -5.88 -3.11
N ALA A 23 8.11 -5.26 -1.94
CA ALA A 23 8.15 -5.99 -0.66
C ALA A 23 6.75 -6.39 -0.16
N LEU A 24 5.74 -5.56 -0.43
CA LEU A 24 4.38 -5.65 0.14
C LEU A 24 3.27 -5.71 -0.91
N GLY A 25 3.57 -5.44 -2.19
CA GLY A 25 2.59 -5.16 -3.23
C GLY A 25 1.93 -6.40 -3.83
N ASP A 26 1.60 -7.36 -3.01
CA ASP A 26 0.66 -8.42 -3.34
C ASP A 26 -0.42 -8.54 -2.25
N ARG A 27 -1.62 -8.93 -2.68
CA ARG A 27 -2.79 -9.06 -1.81
C ARG A 27 -2.52 -9.88 -0.55
N TRP A 28 -1.83 -11.02 -0.70
CA TRP A 28 -1.58 -11.93 0.41
C TRP A 28 -0.61 -11.34 1.43
N SER A 29 0.45 -10.67 0.98
CA SER A 29 1.39 -9.99 1.86
C SER A 29 0.72 -8.90 2.70
N LEU A 30 -0.14 -8.08 2.09
CA LEU A 30 -0.92 -7.06 2.81
C LEU A 30 -1.90 -7.69 3.82
N LEU A 31 -2.61 -8.75 3.43
CA LEU A 31 -3.52 -9.46 4.33
C LEU A 31 -2.78 -10.09 5.51
N ILE A 32 -1.63 -10.71 5.29
CA ILE A 32 -0.82 -11.29 6.37
C ILE A 32 -0.34 -10.22 7.33
N VAL A 33 0.15 -9.08 6.83
CA VAL A 33 0.58 -7.95 7.66
C VAL A 33 -0.61 -7.39 8.45
N GLN A 34 -1.78 -7.26 7.83
CA GLN A 34 -3.01 -6.86 8.52
C GLN A 34 -3.34 -7.82 9.68
N GLU A 35 -3.39 -9.14 9.41
CA GLU A 35 -3.73 -10.12 10.45
C GLU A 35 -2.66 -10.16 11.56
N ALA A 36 -1.38 -9.93 11.23
CA ALA A 36 -0.33 -9.79 12.25
C ALA A 36 -0.56 -8.59 13.16
N PHE A 37 -0.99 -7.43 12.61
CA PHE A 37 -1.42 -6.29 13.44
C PHE A 37 -2.67 -6.58 14.27
N LEU A 38 -3.53 -7.49 13.81
CA LEU A 38 -4.72 -7.94 14.52
C LEU A 38 -4.44 -9.15 15.45
N GLY A 39 -3.17 -9.43 15.72
CA GLY A 39 -2.72 -10.39 16.74
C GLY A 39 -2.54 -11.82 16.26
N ALA A 40 -2.65 -12.12 14.95
CA ALA A 40 -2.31 -13.45 14.45
C ALA A 40 -0.79 -13.66 14.51
N THR A 41 -0.38 -14.79 15.11
CA THR A 41 1.04 -15.15 15.25
C THR A 41 1.34 -16.56 14.73
N ARG A 42 0.37 -17.45 14.70
CA ARG A 42 0.55 -18.84 14.29
C ARG A 42 0.12 -19.05 12.84
N PHE A 43 0.80 -19.97 12.13
CA PHE A 43 0.45 -20.33 10.77
C PHE A 43 -1.03 -20.69 10.61
N GLU A 44 -1.57 -21.48 11.57
CA GLU A 44 -2.97 -21.91 11.53
C GLU A 44 -3.92 -20.72 11.71
N GLU A 45 -3.61 -19.76 12.56
CA GLU A 45 -4.42 -18.54 12.74
C GLU A 45 -4.50 -17.73 11.43
N PHE A 46 -3.36 -17.55 10.76
CA PHE A 46 -3.35 -16.91 9.43
C PHE A 46 -4.16 -17.73 8.43
N HIS A 47 -4.02 -19.06 8.44
CA HIS A 47 -4.73 -19.92 7.50
C HIS A 47 -6.25 -19.91 7.73
N GLU A 48 -6.70 -20.01 8.97
CA GLU A 48 -8.11 -19.94 9.36
C GLU A 48 -8.74 -18.58 9.01
N ARG A 49 -8.01 -17.50 9.30
CA ARG A 49 -8.50 -16.14 9.06
C ARG A 49 -8.51 -15.75 7.58
N LEU A 50 -7.49 -16.14 6.83
CA LEU A 50 -7.33 -15.72 5.44
C LEU A 50 -7.86 -16.72 4.42
N GLY A 51 -7.91 -18.01 4.79
CA GLY A 51 -8.25 -19.08 3.86
C GLY A 51 -7.18 -19.31 2.79
N GLY A 52 -7.57 -19.96 1.71
CA GLY A 52 -6.70 -20.19 0.56
C GLY A 52 -5.74 -21.38 0.70
N ALA A 53 -4.87 -21.55 -0.27
CA ALA A 53 -3.93 -22.68 -0.29
C ALA A 53 -2.78 -22.47 0.72
N ARG A 54 -2.51 -23.48 1.55
CA ARG A 54 -1.40 -23.47 2.53
C ARG A 54 -0.05 -23.16 1.89
N SER A 55 0.20 -23.64 0.68
CA SER A 55 1.44 -23.37 -0.07
C SER A 55 1.59 -21.87 -0.40
N THR A 56 0.50 -21.21 -0.77
CA THR A 56 0.49 -19.76 -1.02
C THR A 56 0.82 -19.00 0.26
N LEU A 57 0.14 -19.31 1.35
CA LEU A 57 0.36 -18.68 2.65
C LEU A 57 1.81 -18.89 3.12
N SER A 58 2.32 -20.14 3.07
CA SER A 58 3.70 -20.45 3.45
C SER A 58 4.72 -19.65 2.62
N SER A 59 4.53 -19.61 1.30
CA SER A 59 5.41 -18.84 0.40
C SER A 59 5.42 -17.35 0.72
N ARG A 60 4.27 -16.77 1.10
CA ARG A 60 4.15 -15.34 1.44
C ARG A 60 4.72 -15.02 2.81
N LEU A 61 4.50 -15.85 3.81
CA LEU A 61 5.15 -15.72 5.11
C LEU A 61 6.66 -15.75 4.97
N GLN A 62 7.22 -16.68 4.19
CA GLN A 62 8.66 -16.74 3.89
C GLN A 62 9.16 -15.49 3.15
N ALA A 63 8.35 -14.92 2.24
CA ALA A 63 8.71 -13.69 1.56
C ALA A 63 8.79 -12.52 2.54
N LEU A 64 7.83 -12.39 3.46
CA LEU A 64 7.83 -11.36 4.48
C LEU A 64 8.99 -11.52 5.49
N GLU A 65 9.39 -12.76 5.81
CA GLU A 65 10.61 -13.03 6.58
C GLU A 65 11.86 -12.55 5.82
N ARG A 66 12.01 -12.91 4.54
CA ARG A 66 13.15 -12.45 3.70
C ARG A 66 13.24 -10.93 3.61
N HIS A 67 12.11 -10.24 3.61
CA HIS A 67 12.04 -8.78 3.63
C HIS A 67 12.20 -8.20 5.04
N ASN A 68 12.44 -9.03 6.05
CA ASN A 68 12.55 -8.64 7.45
C ASN A 68 11.35 -7.82 7.95
N ILE A 69 10.15 -8.19 7.50
CA ILE A 69 8.87 -7.63 7.97
C ILE A 69 8.30 -8.50 9.09
N LEU A 70 8.42 -9.80 8.93
CA LEU A 70 8.12 -10.79 9.96
C LEU A 70 9.40 -11.53 10.37
N GLU A 71 9.40 -12.04 11.59
CA GLU A 71 10.39 -12.97 12.10
C GLU A 71 9.72 -14.11 12.86
N LYS A 72 10.38 -15.27 12.89
CA LYS A 72 9.96 -16.41 13.72
C LYS A 72 10.60 -16.35 15.07
N ARG A 73 9.81 -16.52 16.10
CA ARG A 73 10.26 -16.68 17.49
C ARG A 73 9.62 -17.93 18.10
N PRO A 74 10.29 -18.61 19.05
CA PRO A 74 9.64 -19.67 19.82
C PRO A 74 8.38 -19.14 20.53
N HIS A 75 7.30 -19.93 20.48
CA HIS A 75 6.08 -19.58 21.21
C HIS A 75 6.33 -19.77 22.71
N LYS A 76 5.92 -18.80 23.54
CA LYS A 76 6.23 -18.79 24.97
C LYS A 76 5.66 -20.00 25.74
N ASP A 77 4.49 -20.49 25.31
CA ASP A 77 3.70 -21.46 26.05
C ASP A 77 3.63 -22.86 25.38
N GLU A 78 4.14 -23.05 24.18
CA GLU A 78 3.98 -24.27 23.38
C GLU A 78 5.31 -24.91 22.93
N GLY A 79 6.39 -24.72 23.65
CA GLY A 79 7.67 -25.41 23.43
C GLY A 79 8.34 -25.09 22.09
N ALA A 80 8.59 -26.11 21.23
CA ALA A 80 9.33 -25.94 19.97
C ALA A 80 8.54 -25.30 18.83
N ARG A 81 7.28 -24.91 19.03
CA ARG A 81 6.46 -24.27 17.97
C ARG A 81 6.89 -22.82 17.75
N MET A 82 7.00 -22.46 16.47
CA MET A 82 7.41 -21.12 16.06
C MET A 82 6.20 -20.24 15.77
N ALA A 83 6.26 -18.99 16.23
CA ALA A 83 5.27 -17.96 15.98
C ALA A 83 5.89 -16.83 15.13
N TYR A 84 5.07 -16.20 14.29
CA TYR A 84 5.46 -15.07 13.46
C TYR A 84 5.15 -13.77 14.19
N HIS A 85 6.14 -12.90 14.27
CA HIS A 85 6.02 -11.59 14.90
C HIS A 85 6.46 -10.50 13.94
N LEU A 86 5.81 -9.33 13.99
CA LEU A 86 6.29 -8.14 13.29
C LEU A 86 7.65 -7.72 13.88
N THR A 87 8.62 -7.52 13.00
CA THR A 87 9.91 -6.91 13.35
C THR A 87 9.72 -5.40 13.58
N PRO A 88 10.73 -4.65 14.06
CA PRO A 88 10.67 -3.18 14.08
C PRO A 88 10.32 -2.58 12.71
N ARG A 89 10.84 -3.15 11.62
CA ARG A 89 10.52 -2.78 10.25
C ARG A 89 9.06 -3.08 9.88
N GLY A 90 8.54 -4.21 10.36
CA GLY A 90 7.13 -4.58 10.18
C GLY A 90 6.20 -3.70 10.99
N LEU A 91 6.57 -3.36 12.23
CA LEU A 91 5.80 -2.48 13.11
C LEU A 91 5.69 -1.06 12.55
N ASP A 92 6.72 -0.56 11.89
CA ASP A 92 6.74 0.76 11.23
C ASP A 92 5.77 0.87 10.05
N LEU A 93 5.19 -0.25 9.58
CA LEU A 93 4.08 -0.23 8.61
C LEU A 93 2.75 0.21 9.23
N PHE A 94 2.67 0.36 10.55
CA PHE A 94 1.41 0.73 11.22
C PHE A 94 0.80 2.01 10.66
N ASP A 95 1.60 3.04 10.44
CA ASP A 95 1.17 4.31 9.87
C ASP A 95 0.46 4.13 8.52
N SER A 96 1.02 3.30 7.66
CA SER A 96 0.45 2.97 6.35
C SER A 96 -0.82 2.13 6.46
N MET A 97 -0.82 1.15 7.37
CA MET A 97 -1.95 0.25 7.57
C MET A 97 -3.17 0.98 8.14
N ILE A 98 -2.98 1.81 9.16
CA ILE A 98 -4.10 2.55 9.77
C ILE A 98 -4.71 3.57 8.81
N LEU A 99 -3.89 4.22 7.97
CA LEU A 99 -4.38 5.12 6.92
C LEU A 99 -5.14 4.37 5.82
N MET A 100 -4.65 3.20 5.44
CA MET A 100 -5.33 2.32 4.49
C MET A 100 -6.71 1.92 5.03
N TRP A 101 -6.79 1.48 6.27
CA TRP A 101 -8.06 1.13 6.92
C TRP A 101 -8.99 2.35 7.06
N GLY A 102 -8.44 3.50 7.49
CA GLY A 102 -9.19 4.76 7.61
C GLY A 102 -9.78 5.23 6.27
N TRP A 103 -9.04 5.07 5.18
CA TRP A 103 -9.53 5.32 3.83
C TRP A 103 -10.67 4.35 3.48
N GLY A 104 -10.50 3.06 3.77
CA GLY A 104 -11.53 2.05 3.56
C GLY A 104 -12.84 2.35 4.30
N VAL A 105 -12.75 2.82 5.54
CA VAL A 105 -13.91 3.25 6.34
C VAL A 105 -14.57 4.49 5.72
N ARG A 106 -13.78 5.50 5.36
CA ARG A 106 -14.29 6.75 4.78
C ARG A 106 -15.07 6.53 3.49
N TRP A 107 -14.63 5.58 2.68
CA TRP A 107 -15.21 5.32 1.36
C TRP A 107 -16.09 4.06 1.29
N GLY A 108 -16.38 3.41 2.43
CA GLY A 108 -17.25 2.25 2.52
C GLY A 108 -16.72 0.98 1.85
N VAL A 109 -15.38 0.85 1.77
CA VAL A 109 -14.69 -0.28 1.11
C VAL A 109 -13.67 -0.96 2.04
N ALA A 110 -13.90 -0.90 3.34
CA ALA A 110 -12.97 -1.39 4.36
C ALA A 110 -12.66 -2.90 4.26
N GLY A 111 -13.51 -3.67 3.60
CA GLY A 111 -13.39 -5.12 3.57
C GLY A 111 -13.90 -5.78 4.86
N ARG A 112 -14.12 -7.10 4.82
CA ARG A 112 -14.78 -7.83 5.92
C ARG A 112 -13.95 -7.91 7.21
N ARG A 113 -12.62 -7.89 7.10
CA ARG A 113 -11.71 -8.13 8.22
C ARG A 113 -10.96 -6.89 8.68
N ALA A 114 -11.02 -5.80 7.92
CA ALA A 114 -10.39 -4.56 8.32
C ALA A 114 -11.13 -3.95 9.52
N PRO A 115 -10.40 -3.35 10.48
CA PRO A 115 -11.01 -2.56 11.52
C PRO A 115 -11.82 -1.42 10.92
N THR A 116 -12.99 -1.15 11.48
CA THR A 116 -13.87 -0.07 11.02
C THR A 116 -14.12 1.00 12.08
N VAL A 117 -13.71 0.74 13.30
CA VAL A 117 -13.76 1.71 14.40
C VAL A 117 -12.38 1.82 15.03
N PHE A 118 -11.84 3.03 15.06
CA PHE A 118 -10.57 3.36 15.68
C PHE A 118 -10.82 4.25 16.89
N VAL A 119 -10.34 3.85 18.05
CA VAL A 119 -10.43 4.66 19.26
C VAL A 119 -9.01 4.97 19.73
N HIS A 120 -8.68 6.25 19.86
CA HIS A 120 -7.40 6.66 20.43
C HIS A 120 -7.50 6.60 21.97
N SER A 121 -6.79 5.66 22.59
CA SER A 121 -6.92 5.35 24.02
C SER A 121 -6.58 6.54 24.92
N ILE A 122 -5.65 7.40 24.48
CA ILE A 122 -5.21 8.58 25.24
C ILE A 122 -6.33 9.60 25.38
N CYS A 123 -7.10 9.89 24.34
CA CYS A 123 -8.23 10.82 24.39
C CYS A 123 -9.60 10.15 24.55
N GLY A 124 -9.66 8.80 24.45
CA GLY A 124 -10.89 8.01 24.58
C GLY A 124 -11.91 8.22 23.44
N LYS A 125 -11.55 8.91 22.36
CA LYS A 125 -12.50 9.28 21.30
C LYS A 125 -12.35 8.42 20.06
N PRO A 126 -13.47 8.05 19.39
CA PRO A 126 -13.41 7.55 18.02
C PRO A 126 -12.76 8.59 17.10
N MET A 127 -11.92 8.12 16.18
CA MET A 127 -11.17 9.00 15.27
C MET A 127 -10.94 8.37 13.92
N LEU A 128 -10.51 9.16 12.95
CA LEU A 128 -9.84 8.71 11.73
C LEU A 128 -8.37 9.18 11.78
N PRO A 129 -7.44 8.40 11.19
CA PRO A 129 -6.05 8.83 11.11
C PRO A 129 -5.89 9.97 10.09
N GLU A 130 -5.03 10.93 10.41
CA GLU A 130 -4.67 12.06 9.54
C GLU A 130 -3.16 12.16 9.42
N VAL A 131 -2.63 12.42 8.23
CA VAL A 131 -1.20 12.72 8.06
C VAL A 131 -0.97 14.22 8.17
N ARG A 132 -0.06 14.58 9.05
CA ARG A 132 0.33 15.97 9.32
C ARG A 132 1.85 16.15 9.18
N CYS A 133 2.25 17.36 8.85
CA CYS A 133 3.65 17.74 8.83
C CYS A 133 4.15 17.91 10.28
N SER A 134 5.17 17.15 10.69
CA SER A 134 5.73 17.25 12.05
C SER A 134 6.36 18.60 12.35
N ALA A 135 6.72 19.37 11.32
CA ALA A 135 7.35 20.69 11.48
C ALA A 135 6.35 21.81 11.74
N CYS A 136 5.15 21.76 11.12
CA CYS A 136 4.17 22.87 11.24
C CYS A 136 2.76 22.42 11.70
N GLY A 137 2.53 21.10 11.85
CA GLY A 137 1.23 20.57 12.29
C GLY A 137 0.12 20.60 11.24
N GLU A 138 0.34 21.18 10.05
CA GLU A 138 -0.68 21.24 9.01
C GLU A 138 -0.86 19.92 8.26
N PRO A 139 -2.08 19.62 7.74
CA PRO A 139 -2.32 18.41 6.98
C PRO A 139 -1.43 18.29 5.74
N MET A 140 -0.93 17.08 5.48
CA MET A 140 -0.16 16.78 4.28
C MET A 140 -1.08 16.17 3.22
N THR A 141 -1.41 16.99 2.24
CA THR A 141 -2.19 16.62 1.04
C THR A 141 -1.31 16.74 -0.20
N LEU A 142 -1.76 16.18 -1.33
CA LEU A 142 -1.04 16.33 -2.60
C LEU A 142 -0.79 17.82 -2.93
N HIS A 143 -1.77 18.69 -2.69
CA HIS A 143 -1.68 20.12 -2.98
C HIS A 143 -0.79 20.91 -2.00
N SER A 144 -0.52 20.35 -0.81
CA SER A 144 0.38 20.97 0.16
C SER A 144 1.83 20.51 0.04
N CYS A 145 2.11 19.61 -0.91
CA CYS A 145 3.42 19.03 -1.10
C CYS A 145 3.97 19.35 -2.50
N SER A 146 5.27 19.53 -2.59
CA SER A 146 6.01 19.65 -3.84
C SER A 146 7.03 18.54 -3.95
N PHE A 147 7.35 18.17 -5.20
CA PHE A 147 8.26 17.08 -5.53
C PHE A 147 9.47 17.67 -6.25
N VAL A 148 10.67 17.34 -5.76
CA VAL A 148 11.92 17.76 -6.40
C VAL A 148 12.82 16.55 -6.62
N PRO A 149 13.65 16.55 -7.67
CA PRO A 149 14.62 15.48 -7.90
C PRO A 149 15.51 15.27 -6.68
N GLY A 150 15.71 14.01 -6.30
CA GLY A 150 16.58 13.61 -5.21
C GLY A 150 17.95 13.12 -5.71
N PRO A 151 18.92 12.93 -4.81
CA PRO A 151 20.27 12.48 -5.18
C PRO A 151 20.31 11.06 -5.76
N GLY A 152 19.31 10.22 -5.43
CA GLY A 152 19.15 8.87 -5.95
C GLY A 152 18.39 8.79 -7.27
N GLN A 153 18.09 9.93 -7.92
CA GLN A 153 17.45 9.94 -9.23
C GLN A 153 18.24 9.10 -10.24
N GLY A 154 17.54 8.42 -11.12
CA GLY A 154 18.15 7.58 -12.15
C GLY A 154 17.23 6.48 -12.63
N MET A 155 17.80 5.54 -13.37
CA MET A 155 17.08 4.40 -13.91
C MET A 155 17.54 3.11 -13.22
N GLU A 156 16.62 2.16 -13.07
CA GLU A 156 16.89 0.83 -12.53
C GLU A 156 16.37 -0.27 -13.44
N LYS A 157 17.05 -1.41 -13.43
CA LYS A 157 16.59 -2.60 -14.15
C LYS A 157 15.61 -3.37 -13.27
N LEU A 158 14.37 -3.48 -13.72
CA LEU A 158 13.40 -4.35 -13.06
C LEU A 158 13.25 -5.66 -13.82
N PRO A 159 13.29 -6.80 -13.14
CA PRO A 159 12.92 -8.06 -13.74
C PRO A 159 11.43 -7.98 -14.13
N VAL A 160 11.10 -8.39 -15.35
CA VAL A 160 9.71 -8.56 -15.77
C VAL A 160 9.17 -9.78 -15.03
N GLN A 161 8.56 -9.57 -13.88
CA GLN A 161 7.87 -10.64 -13.16
C GLN A 161 6.68 -11.11 -14.01
N ARG A 162 6.69 -12.39 -14.37
CA ARG A 162 5.50 -13.05 -14.92
C ARG A 162 4.49 -13.16 -13.78
N MET A 163 3.54 -12.24 -13.72
CA MET A 163 2.41 -12.38 -12.81
C MET A 163 1.53 -13.53 -13.32
N HIS A 164 1.44 -14.59 -12.52
CA HIS A 164 0.46 -15.63 -12.74
C HIS A 164 -0.93 -15.04 -12.59
N ARG A 165 -1.63 -14.91 -13.72
CA ARG A 165 -3.06 -14.62 -13.80
C ARG A 165 -3.82 -15.80 -13.18
N LYS A 166 -4.14 -15.72 -11.89
CA LYS A 166 -5.33 -16.39 -11.35
C LYS A 166 -6.13 -15.33 -10.62
N ARG A 167 -7.00 -14.69 -11.38
CA ARG A 167 -8.24 -14.16 -10.84
C ARG A 167 -8.99 -15.37 -10.27
N GLN A 168 -8.91 -15.60 -8.97
CA GLN A 168 -9.95 -16.36 -8.32
C GLN A 168 -11.18 -15.44 -8.33
N ALA A 169 -12.13 -15.75 -9.21
CA ALA A 169 -13.49 -15.32 -9.04
C ALA A 169 -13.94 -15.91 -7.69
N THR A 170 -14.05 -15.07 -6.68
CA THR A 170 -14.79 -15.40 -5.47
C THR A 170 -16.24 -15.34 -5.86
N ASP A 171 -16.92 -16.48 -5.83
CA ASP A 171 -18.35 -16.61 -6.00
C ASP A 171 -19.10 -15.64 -5.09
N GLY A 172 -20.02 -14.88 -5.69
CA GLY A 172 -21.06 -14.13 -5.02
C GLY A 172 -20.66 -12.74 -4.53
N ALA A 173 -21.27 -11.70 -5.16
CA ALA A 173 -21.29 -10.28 -4.80
C ALA A 173 -19.91 -9.73 -4.39
N SER A 174 -19.14 -9.38 -5.38
CA SER A 174 -17.81 -8.77 -5.24
C SER A 174 -17.90 -7.42 -4.54
N THR A 175 -17.87 -7.43 -3.23
CA THR A 175 -17.40 -6.28 -2.48
C THR A 175 -15.91 -6.16 -2.80
N PHE A 176 -15.57 -5.20 -3.65
CA PHE A 176 -14.20 -4.83 -4.01
C PHE A 176 -13.51 -4.39 -2.70
N GLU A 177 -12.71 -5.27 -2.14
CA GLU A 177 -11.99 -4.97 -0.91
C GLU A 177 -10.80 -4.07 -1.21
N LEU A 178 -10.53 -3.12 -0.32
CA LEU A 178 -9.40 -2.21 -0.39
C LEU A 178 -8.07 -2.95 -0.67
N VAL A 179 -7.91 -4.14 -0.10
CA VAL A 179 -6.73 -5.00 -0.28
C VAL A 179 -6.60 -5.51 -1.71
N ASP A 180 -7.71 -5.70 -2.42
CA ASP A 180 -7.70 -6.11 -3.83
C ASP A 180 -7.21 -4.99 -4.74
N LEU A 181 -7.44 -3.74 -4.32
CA LEU A 181 -6.99 -2.55 -5.02
C LEU A 181 -5.51 -2.25 -4.74
N LEU A 182 -5.14 -2.16 -3.46
CA LEU A 182 -3.79 -1.76 -3.05
C LEU A 182 -2.80 -2.94 -3.05
N GLY A 183 -3.31 -4.18 -3.00
CA GLY A 183 -2.52 -5.41 -3.10
C GLY A 183 -2.14 -5.79 -4.54
N ASP A 184 -2.24 -4.86 -5.47
CA ASP A 184 -1.68 -5.01 -6.81
C ASP A 184 -0.63 -3.92 -7.05
N ARG A 185 0.61 -4.33 -7.21
CA ARG A 185 1.73 -3.42 -7.44
C ARG A 185 1.47 -2.43 -8.58
N TRP A 186 0.93 -2.92 -9.69
CA TRP A 186 0.69 -2.07 -10.85
C TRP A 186 -0.39 -1.04 -10.59
N THR A 187 -1.44 -1.40 -9.87
CA THR A 187 -2.47 -0.48 -9.43
C THR A 187 -1.88 0.64 -8.58
N GLY A 188 -1.06 0.29 -7.57
CA GLY A 188 -0.36 1.28 -6.74
C GLY A 188 0.56 2.19 -7.54
N LEU A 189 1.31 1.66 -8.53
CA LEU A 189 2.18 2.45 -9.40
C LEU A 189 1.39 3.36 -10.33
N VAL A 190 0.29 2.90 -10.93
CA VAL A 190 -0.58 3.73 -11.79
C VAL A 190 -1.18 4.89 -11.00
N VAL A 191 -1.62 4.66 -9.76
CA VAL A 191 -2.08 5.74 -8.87
C VAL A 191 -0.94 6.70 -8.54
N SER A 192 0.25 6.18 -8.25
CA SER A 192 1.38 7.01 -7.83
C SER A 192 1.88 7.98 -8.90
N VAL A 193 1.88 7.59 -10.17
CA VAL A 193 2.34 8.48 -11.25
C VAL A 193 1.38 9.65 -11.50
N GLN A 194 0.11 9.50 -11.11
CA GLN A 194 -0.86 10.60 -11.14
C GLN A 194 -0.47 11.75 -10.22
N TYR A 195 0.20 11.46 -9.09
CA TYR A 195 0.70 12.48 -8.16
C TYR A 195 1.80 13.37 -8.78
N PHE A 196 2.42 12.89 -9.88
CA PHE A 196 3.42 13.62 -10.63
C PHE A 196 2.87 14.25 -11.92
N GLY A 197 1.55 14.29 -12.10
CA GLY A 197 0.91 14.89 -13.27
C GLY A 197 0.98 14.05 -14.54
N ILE A 198 1.23 12.74 -14.42
CA ILE A 198 1.24 11.82 -15.57
C ILE A 198 -0.16 11.24 -15.74
N HIS A 199 -0.89 11.75 -16.73
CA HIS A 199 -2.31 11.43 -16.92
C HIS A 199 -2.61 10.65 -18.19
N ARG A 200 -1.68 10.60 -19.17
CA ARG A 200 -1.91 9.93 -20.47
C ARG A 200 -1.46 8.49 -20.45
N PHE A 201 -2.17 7.67 -21.21
CA PHE A 201 -1.91 6.23 -21.29
C PHE A 201 -0.47 5.92 -21.76
N ASP A 202 -0.02 6.56 -22.82
CA ASP A 202 1.31 6.36 -23.39
C ASP A 202 2.43 6.83 -22.45
N GLU A 203 2.24 7.97 -21.77
CA GLU A 203 3.17 8.47 -20.76
C GLU A 203 3.33 7.48 -19.59
N MET A 204 2.19 7.00 -19.04
CA MET A 204 2.18 5.99 -17.99
C MET A 204 2.85 4.69 -18.45
N GLN A 205 2.53 4.23 -19.65
CA GLN A 205 3.09 3.01 -20.21
C GLN A 205 4.62 3.11 -20.34
N ASN A 206 5.10 4.21 -20.87
CA ASN A 206 6.53 4.45 -21.07
C ASN A 206 7.26 4.57 -19.73
N LEU A 207 6.73 5.39 -18.81
CA LEU A 207 7.35 5.64 -17.52
C LEU A 207 7.43 4.37 -16.65
N LEU A 208 6.33 3.61 -16.57
CA LEU A 208 6.25 2.40 -15.75
C LEU A 208 6.83 1.16 -16.44
N GLY A 209 7.07 1.22 -17.75
CA GLY A 209 7.48 0.04 -18.51
C GLY A 209 6.44 -1.09 -18.47
N ILE A 210 5.17 -0.77 -18.28
CA ILE A 210 4.05 -1.71 -18.14
C ILE A 210 3.55 -2.17 -19.52
N ALA A 211 3.10 -3.43 -19.63
CA ALA A 211 2.47 -3.91 -20.86
C ALA A 211 1.09 -3.24 -21.03
N SER A 212 0.73 -2.89 -22.28
CA SER A 212 -0.50 -2.14 -22.58
C SER A 212 -1.77 -2.83 -22.07
N ASN A 213 -1.86 -4.15 -22.23
CA ASN A 213 -2.99 -4.93 -21.74
C ASN A 213 -3.12 -4.90 -20.21
N ILE A 214 -2.00 -4.87 -19.49
CA ILE A 214 -2.00 -4.77 -18.02
C ILE A 214 -2.41 -3.36 -17.61
N LEU A 215 -1.86 -2.33 -18.26
CA LEU A 215 -2.24 -0.93 -17.98
C LEU A 215 -3.73 -0.70 -18.21
N THR A 216 -4.27 -1.16 -19.37
CA THR A 216 -5.69 -1.08 -19.67
C THR A 216 -6.56 -1.71 -18.59
N ASP A 217 -6.19 -2.91 -18.15
CA ASP A 217 -6.94 -3.63 -17.10
C ASP A 217 -6.90 -2.88 -15.75
N ARG A 218 -5.76 -2.30 -15.39
CA ARG A 218 -5.61 -1.52 -14.15
C ARG A 218 -6.35 -0.19 -14.21
N LEU A 219 -6.30 0.53 -15.32
CA LEU A 219 -7.07 1.76 -15.50
C LEU A 219 -8.57 1.50 -15.37
N ARG A 220 -9.08 0.45 -16.04
CA ARG A 220 -10.48 0.04 -15.90
C ARG A 220 -10.85 -0.32 -14.46
N THR A 221 -9.99 -1.04 -13.76
CA THR A 221 -10.20 -1.38 -12.36
C THR A 221 -10.30 -0.13 -11.49
N LEU A 222 -9.41 0.84 -11.69
CA LEU A 222 -9.39 2.10 -10.95
C LEU A 222 -10.58 3.01 -11.29
N GLU A 223 -11.03 3.03 -12.55
CA GLU A 223 -12.28 3.73 -12.95
C GLU A 223 -13.50 3.11 -12.28
N ASN A 224 -13.65 1.78 -12.34
CA ASN A 224 -14.75 1.05 -11.70
C ASN A 224 -14.78 1.23 -10.18
N ALA A 225 -13.61 1.39 -9.55
CA ALA A 225 -13.49 1.69 -8.12
C ALA A 225 -13.76 3.16 -7.79
N GLY A 226 -13.96 4.02 -8.78
CA GLY A 226 -14.15 5.46 -8.61
C GLY A 226 -12.91 6.20 -8.11
N ILE A 227 -11.71 5.65 -8.35
CA ILE A 227 -10.43 6.25 -7.99
C ILE A 227 -9.92 7.15 -9.10
N LEU A 228 -10.12 6.72 -10.34
CA LEU A 228 -9.83 7.51 -11.54
C LEU A 228 -11.13 7.85 -12.27
N GLU A 229 -11.11 8.96 -12.95
CA GLU A 229 -12.05 9.33 -13.98
C GLU A 229 -11.29 9.62 -15.28
N ARG A 230 -11.87 9.26 -16.43
CA ARG A 230 -11.26 9.60 -17.72
C ARG A 230 -11.89 10.84 -18.31
N ARG A 231 -11.06 11.69 -18.89
CA ARG A 231 -11.46 12.91 -19.56
C ARG A 231 -11.00 12.87 -21.01
N LEU A 232 -11.92 13.15 -21.95
CA LEU A 232 -11.59 13.21 -23.37
C LEU A 232 -10.75 14.46 -23.63
N TYR A 233 -9.59 14.32 -24.29
CA TYR A 233 -8.75 15.44 -24.68
C TYR A 233 -8.58 15.56 -26.21
N GLU A 234 -8.85 14.48 -26.98
CA GLU A 234 -8.81 14.45 -28.42
C GLU A 234 -10.01 13.65 -28.94
N ILE A 235 -10.70 14.16 -29.99
CA ILE A 235 -11.97 13.60 -30.48
C ILE A 235 -11.72 12.56 -31.56
N THR A 236 -10.74 12.79 -32.43
CA THR A 236 -10.51 11.94 -33.62
C THR A 236 -9.02 11.62 -33.79
N PRO A 237 -8.58 10.40 -33.48
CA PRO A 237 -9.31 9.35 -32.75
C PRO A 237 -9.53 9.72 -31.29
N PRO A 238 -10.56 9.15 -30.62
CA PRO A 238 -10.83 9.47 -29.22
C PRO A 238 -9.66 9.10 -28.31
N ARG A 239 -9.10 10.10 -27.59
CA ARG A 239 -8.04 9.90 -26.61
C ARG A 239 -8.41 10.48 -25.28
N TYR A 240 -8.00 9.80 -24.20
CA TYR A 240 -8.39 10.11 -22.84
C TYR A 240 -7.18 10.33 -21.94
N GLU A 241 -7.33 11.30 -21.04
CA GLU A 241 -6.54 11.43 -19.83
C GLU A 241 -7.26 10.81 -18.65
N TYR A 242 -6.50 10.32 -17.69
CA TYR A 242 -7.00 9.69 -16.47
C TYR A 242 -6.63 10.57 -15.28
N TRP A 243 -7.62 10.99 -14.52
CA TRP A 243 -7.45 11.92 -13.42
C TRP A 243 -7.92 11.31 -12.10
N LEU A 244 -7.21 11.61 -11.00
CA LEU A 244 -7.64 11.20 -9.66
C LEU A 244 -8.95 11.92 -9.29
N THR A 245 -9.94 11.13 -8.86
CA THR A 245 -11.13 11.66 -8.19
C THR A 245 -10.76 12.08 -6.77
N LYS A 246 -11.72 12.67 -6.02
CA LYS A 246 -11.54 12.95 -4.59
C LYS A 246 -11.17 11.67 -3.82
N LYS A 247 -11.80 10.55 -4.15
CA LYS A 247 -11.49 9.23 -3.57
C LYS A 247 -10.06 8.80 -3.85
N GLY A 248 -9.56 9.04 -5.06
CA GLY A 248 -8.18 8.76 -5.46
C GLY A 248 -7.18 9.69 -4.78
N LEU A 249 -7.48 10.99 -4.67
CA LEU A 249 -6.64 11.96 -3.96
C LEU A 249 -6.50 11.62 -2.47
N ASP A 250 -7.54 11.09 -1.85
CA ASP A 250 -7.52 10.66 -0.45
C ASP A 250 -6.63 9.42 -0.18
N LEU A 251 -6.08 8.75 -1.23
CA LEU A 251 -5.05 7.72 -1.09
C LEU A 251 -3.63 8.30 -0.92
N TYR A 252 -3.43 9.57 -1.22
CA TYR A 252 -2.11 10.21 -1.13
C TYR A 252 -1.44 10.06 0.25
N PRO A 253 -2.14 10.26 1.39
CA PRO A 253 -1.58 10.05 2.72
C PRO A 253 -0.99 8.64 2.94
N HIS A 254 -1.68 7.59 2.46
CA HIS A 254 -1.17 6.23 2.51
C HIS A 254 0.09 6.05 1.63
N ALA A 255 0.08 6.57 0.41
CA ALA A 255 1.25 6.52 -0.47
C ALA A 255 2.46 7.26 0.13
N LEU A 256 2.21 8.37 0.83
CA LEU A 256 3.23 9.17 1.50
C LEU A 256 3.91 8.40 2.64
N THR A 257 3.12 7.71 3.49
CA THR A 257 3.68 6.89 4.58
C THR A 257 4.38 5.64 4.06
N MET A 258 3.90 5.01 2.98
CA MET A 258 4.60 3.91 2.30
C MET A 258 5.95 4.37 1.73
N LEU A 259 6.00 5.57 1.15
CA LEU A 259 7.24 6.15 0.65
C LEU A 259 8.22 6.43 1.80
N ASN A 260 7.74 7.02 2.90
CA ASN A 260 8.55 7.28 4.10
C ASN A 260 9.12 5.99 4.70
N TRP A 261 8.30 4.95 4.78
CA TRP A 261 8.74 3.61 5.21
C TRP A 261 9.84 3.05 4.29
N ALA A 262 9.68 3.19 2.96
CA ALA A 262 10.69 2.73 2.02
C ALA A 262 11.99 3.52 2.14
N GLU A 263 11.93 4.83 2.35
CA GLU A 263 13.12 5.66 2.57
C GLU A 263 13.82 5.36 3.90
N THR A 264 13.10 4.85 4.88
CA THR A 264 13.67 4.42 6.16
C THR A 264 14.34 3.05 6.05
N TRP A 265 13.65 2.07 5.47
CA TRP A 265 14.01 0.66 5.55
C TRP A 265 14.58 0.05 4.26
N LEU A 266 14.36 0.70 3.12
CA LEU A 266 14.80 0.25 1.78
C LEU A 266 15.69 1.29 1.11
N LYS A 267 16.50 1.98 1.90
CA LYS A 267 17.38 3.06 1.42
C LYS A 267 18.25 2.62 0.24
N ASP A 268 18.27 3.44 -0.81
CA ASP A 268 19.33 3.39 -1.83
C ASP A 268 20.58 4.10 -1.29
N LYS A 269 21.76 3.59 -1.58
CA LYS A 269 23.03 4.22 -1.19
C LYS A 269 23.17 5.65 -1.76
N ALA A 270 22.58 5.90 -2.93
CA ALA A 270 22.55 7.21 -3.57
C ALA A 270 21.53 8.18 -2.94
N GLY A 271 20.68 7.69 -2.01
CA GLY A 271 19.62 8.47 -1.38
C GLY A 271 18.28 8.37 -2.11
N PRO A 272 17.27 9.18 -1.71
CA PRO A 272 15.95 9.14 -2.31
C PRO A 272 15.97 9.63 -3.77
N PRO A 273 15.24 8.97 -4.68
CA PRO A 273 15.11 9.43 -6.07
C PRO A 273 14.28 10.71 -6.21
N VAL A 274 13.32 10.92 -5.30
CA VAL A 274 12.47 12.11 -5.22
C VAL A 274 12.45 12.60 -3.78
N ARG A 275 12.58 13.90 -3.58
CA ARG A 275 12.39 14.57 -2.30
C ARG A 275 11.04 15.26 -2.28
N ILE A 276 10.30 15.06 -1.21
CA ILE A 276 9.01 15.72 -0.98
C ILE A 276 9.26 16.86 0.01
N ARG A 277 8.68 18.01 -0.28
CA ARG A 277 8.67 19.19 0.61
C ARG A 277 7.24 19.61 0.87
N HIS A 278 6.92 19.85 2.11
CA HIS A 278 5.65 20.47 2.49
C HIS A 278 5.70 21.98 2.20
N LYS A 279 4.55 22.61 2.01
CA LYS A 279 4.42 24.06 1.74
C LYS A 279 5.13 24.98 2.77
N CYS A 280 5.35 24.52 4.00
CA CYS A 280 6.14 25.23 5.00
C CYS A 280 7.66 25.19 4.77
N GLY A 281 8.13 24.50 3.71
CA GLY A 281 9.54 24.34 3.38
C GLY A 281 10.22 23.12 4.01
N ALA A 282 9.62 22.48 5.00
CA ALA A 282 10.16 21.28 5.63
C ALA A 282 10.26 20.12 4.62
N ALA A 283 11.36 19.36 4.68
CA ALA A 283 11.48 18.09 4.01
C ALA A 283 10.40 17.11 4.54
N LEU A 284 10.15 16.00 3.80
CA LEU A 284 9.19 14.98 4.22
C LEU A 284 9.45 14.55 5.67
N ALA A 285 8.58 15.00 6.53
CA ALA A 285 8.52 14.67 7.96
C ALA A 285 7.04 14.53 8.30
N SER A 286 6.46 13.37 7.96
CA SER A 286 5.05 13.07 8.14
C SER A 286 4.82 12.30 9.42
N GLU A 287 3.80 12.66 10.16
CA GLU A 287 3.28 11.93 11.31
C GLU A 287 1.82 11.58 11.09
N VAL A 288 1.39 10.45 11.65
CA VAL A 288 -0.01 10.04 11.63
C VAL A 288 -0.61 10.34 12.98
N ASP A 289 -1.59 11.23 12.99
CA ASP A 289 -2.19 11.80 14.18
C ASP A 289 -3.67 11.46 14.30
N CYS A 290 -4.17 11.55 15.52
CA CYS A 290 -5.58 11.45 15.82
C CYS A 290 -6.35 12.67 15.27
N SER A 291 -7.41 12.46 14.48
CA SER A 291 -8.25 13.57 13.96
C SER A 291 -8.87 14.40 15.07
N PHE A 292 -9.06 13.84 16.28
CA PHE A 292 -9.70 14.52 17.39
C PHE A 292 -8.73 15.34 18.25
N CYS A 293 -7.73 14.71 18.88
CA CYS A 293 -6.81 15.40 19.81
C CYS A 293 -5.50 15.84 19.18
N LYS A 294 -5.28 15.52 17.90
CA LYS A 294 -4.04 15.80 17.14
C LYS A 294 -2.76 15.19 17.73
N GLY A 295 -2.91 14.27 18.69
CA GLY A 295 -1.78 13.51 19.24
C GLY A 295 -1.32 12.43 18.28
N ARG A 296 0.00 12.18 18.25
CA ARG A 296 0.64 11.15 17.45
C ARG A 296 0.03 9.78 17.76
N LEU A 297 -0.34 9.03 16.72
CA LEU A 297 -0.83 7.66 16.86
C LEU A 297 0.33 6.67 16.94
N LYS A 298 0.29 5.80 17.93
CA LYS A 298 1.13 4.61 18.03
C LYS A 298 0.22 3.40 18.06
N MET A 299 0.70 2.27 17.60
CA MET A 299 -0.10 1.03 17.61
C MET A 299 -0.67 0.72 19.00
N ALA A 300 0.13 0.88 20.05
CA ALA A 300 -0.28 0.64 21.43
C ALA A 300 -1.40 1.57 21.93
N ASP A 301 -1.56 2.72 21.30
CA ASP A 301 -2.52 3.76 21.71
C ASP A 301 -3.83 3.71 20.89
N VAL A 302 -3.96 2.75 19.98
CA VAL A 302 -5.13 2.62 19.12
C VAL A 302 -5.86 1.32 19.38
N LEU A 303 -7.10 1.43 19.84
CA LEU A 303 -8.01 0.30 19.93
C LEU A 303 -8.71 0.10 18.58
N LEU A 304 -8.44 -1.03 17.97
CA LEU A 304 -9.04 -1.45 16.70
C LEU A 304 -10.27 -2.30 17.00
N LYS A 305 -11.44 -1.87 16.55
CA LYS A 305 -12.69 -2.63 16.73
C LYS A 305 -13.28 -2.99 15.37
N PRO A 306 -13.87 -4.20 15.24
CA PRO A 306 -14.65 -4.54 14.06
C PRO A 306 -15.90 -3.66 14.00
N GLY A 307 -16.38 -3.38 12.78
CA GLY A 307 -17.68 -2.73 12.59
C GLY A 307 -18.83 -3.62 13.04
N LYS A 308 -19.98 -3.02 13.29
CA LYS A 308 -21.20 -3.76 13.56
C LYS A 308 -21.48 -4.76 12.44
N GLY A 309 -21.44 -6.05 12.74
CA GLY A 309 -21.62 -7.14 11.79
C GLY A 309 -20.45 -8.15 11.71
N HIS A 310 -19.37 -7.93 12.44
CA HIS A 310 -18.22 -8.84 12.48
C HIS A 310 -17.94 -9.25 13.93
N THR A 311 -18.21 -10.50 14.23
CA THR A 311 -17.72 -11.15 15.45
C THR A 311 -16.27 -11.53 15.20
N ILE A 312 -15.34 -10.93 15.92
CA ILE A 312 -14.00 -11.50 16.08
C ILE A 312 -14.20 -12.64 17.07
N ALA A 313 -14.07 -13.87 16.59
CA ALA A 313 -14.02 -15.06 17.44
C ALA A 313 -12.64 -15.14 18.09
#